data_0b05d9dbfbeaeb52e72e11dd0fcb2792
#
_entry.id   0b05d9dbfbeaeb52e72e11dd0fcb2792
#
_cell.length_a   1.000
_cell.length_b   1.000
_cell.length_c   1.000
_cell.angle_alpha   90.00
_cell.angle_beta   90.00
_cell.angle_gamma   90.00
#
_symmetry.space_group_name_H-M   'P 1'
#
loop_
_entity.id
_entity.type
_entity.pdbx_description
1 polymer ?
#
loop_
_entity_poly.entity_id
_entity_poly.type
_entity_poly.pdbx_seq_one_letter_code
_entity_poly.pdbx_strand_id
1 'polypeptide(L)'
;FLIFGNYTRKTTVEGQILPASGVIRVYAPDTGTITAKFVEDGEKVKAGDKLFSLSTSRFGAGGSVQQQLKTEAVLKKTLAEQELGRLKLIHENETRSLKATVERLENQKLHISQQIDGQKRRIRLAEEMLQKYRFLSANDAVSKQETMNVEAELLEQKAKLDAYRREEAGLLQEIRTQNLTLASLPKRHETEQSQLERTIADISQEVLDFGMRSEQIIRAGRSG
;
A
#
# COMPACT_ATOMS: atom_id res chain seq x y z
N PHE A 1 5.87 103.93 -45.37
CA PHE A 1 5.22 103.25 -44.29
C PHE A 1 5.64 101.83 -44.26
N LEU A 2 6.50 101.44 -43.30
CA LEU A 2 6.87 100.04 -43.03
C LEU A 2 5.98 99.56 -41.88
N ILE A 3 5.16 98.52 -42.16
CA ILE A 3 4.36 97.85 -41.16
C ILE A 3 5.11 96.57 -40.76
N PHE A 4 5.67 96.55 -39.54
CA PHE A 4 6.24 95.37 -38.93
C PHE A 4 5.05 94.55 -38.37
N GLY A 5 4.62 93.52 -39.09
CA GLY A 5 3.67 92.52 -38.57
C GLY A 5 4.35 91.36 -37.91
N ASN A 6 4.16 91.18 -36.61
CA ASN A 6 4.62 89.95 -35.96
C ASN A 6 3.67 88.76 -36.27
N TYR A 7 4.21 87.82 -37.03
CA TYR A 7 3.48 86.60 -37.34
C TYR A 7 3.76 85.52 -36.33
N THR A 8 2.80 85.16 -35.50
CA THR A 8 2.90 84.09 -34.56
C THR A 8 2.45 82.76 -35.15
N ARG A 9 3.37 81.83 -35.41
CA ARG A 9 3.07 80.52 -35.92
C ARG A 9 2.76 79.58 -34.74
N LYS A 10 1.51 79.14 -34.64
CA LYS A 10 1.12 78.11 -33.69
C LYS A 10 1.36 76.73 -34.35
N THR A 11 2.25 75.91 -33.71
CA THR A 11 2.46 74.52 -34.09
C THR A 11 1.90 73.66 -32.95
N THR A 12 0.91 72.87 -33.24
CA THR A 12 0.37 71.87 -32.29
C THR A 12 1.29 70.64 -32.36
N VAL A 13 1.94 70.33 -31.24
CA VAL A 13 2.77 69.11 -31.11
C VAL A 13 1.98 68.14 -30.26
N GLU A 14 1.67 66.98 -30.84
CA GLU A 14 1.15 65.85 -30.04
C GLU A 14 2.32 65.17 -29.38
N GLY A 15 2.37 65.16 -28.05
CA GLY A 15 3.38 64.51 -27.25
C GLY A 15 2.75 63.40 -26.39
N GLN A 16 3.36 62.24 -26.35
CA GLN A 16 3.01 61.18 -25.41
C GLN A 16 3.89 61.25 -24.15
N ILE A 17 3.24 61.35 -22.99
CA ILE A 17 3.97 61.28 -21.70
C ILE A 17 4.21 59.80 -21.36
N LEU A 18 5.47 59.39 -21.37
CA LEU A 18 5.87 58.05 -20.93
C LEU A 18 6.44 58.16 -19.52
N PRO A 19 6.13 57.19 -18.61
CA PRO A 19 6.72 57.14 -17.30
C PRO A 19 8.25 56.97 -17.39
N ALA A 20 9.03 57.57 -16.49
CA ALA A 20 10.48 57.50 -16.43
C ALA A 20 11.00 56.06 -16.25
N SER A 21 10.20 55.17 -15.69
CA SER A 21 10.47 53.74 -15.46
C SER A 21 10.17 52.88 -16.70
N GLY A 22 9.65 53.47 -17.80
CA GLY A 22 9.22 52.74 -19.02
C GLY A 22 7.90 52.00 -18.86
N VAL A 23 7.35 51.55 -19.98
CA VAL A 23 6.11 50.74 -20.03
C VAL A 23 6.52 49.27 -20.07
N ILE A 24 6.05 48.46 -19.10
CA ILE A 24 6.25 47.04 -19.11
C ILE A 24 4.99 46.39 -19.67
N ARG A 25 5.17 45.59 -20.70
CA ARG A 25 4.11 44.78 -21.28
C ARG A 25 4.11 43.41 -20.61
N VAL A 26 3.03 43.04 -19.95
CA VAL A 26 2.81 41.72 -19.38
C VAL A 26 2.14 40.85 -20.42
N TYR A 27 2.79 39.81 -20.86
CA TYR A 27 2.27 38.86 -21.84
C TYR A 27 1.73 37.61 -21.12
N ALA A 28 0.60 37.11 -21.58
CA ALA A 28 0.12 35.81 -21.20
C ALA A 28 1.10 34.74 -21.76
N PRO A 29 1.56 33.78 -20.97
CA PRO A 29 2.47 32.73 -21.46
C PRO A 29 1.77 31.77 -22.43
N ASP A 30 0.43 31.72 -22.40
CA ASP A 30 -0.37 30.82 -23.23
C ASP A 30 -1.67 31.50 -23.70
N THR A 31 -2.31 30.93 -24.73
CA THR A 31 -3.59 31.38 -25.21
C THR A 31 -4.72 30.85 -24.34
N GLY A 32 -5.59 31.72 -23.84
CA GLY A 32 -6.68 31.32 -22.96
C GLY A 32 -7.74 32.42 -22.78
N THR A 33 -8.72 32.13 -21.93
CA THR A 33 -9.80 33.07 -21.56
C THR A 33 -9.55 33.63 -20.18
N ILE A 34 -9.63 34.94 -19.97
CA ILE A 34 -9.55 35.59 -18.68
C ILE A 34 -10.80 35.21 -17.87
N THR A 35 -10.63 34.53 -16.75
CA THR A 35 -11.71 34.09 -15.85
C THR A 35 -11.93 35.05 -14.70
N ALA A 36 -10.89 35.78 -14.29
CA ALA A 36 -11.00 36.80 -13.24
C ALA A 36 -9.99 37.93 -13.48
N LYS A 37 -10.40 39.18 -13.21
CA LYS A 37 -9.57 40.36 -13.14
C LYS A 37 -9.46 40.78 -11.69
N PHE A 38 -8.24 40.89 -11.17
CA PHE A 38 -7.98 41.23 -9.77
C PHE A 38 -7.61 42.69 -9.55
N VAL A 39 -7.36 43.45 -10.60
CA VAL A 39 -6.94 44.85 -10.58
C VAL A 39 -7.72 45.67 -11.57
N GLU A 40 -7.98 46.95 -11.28
CA GLU A 40 -8.68 47.86 -12.19
C GLU A 40 -7.68 48.71 -12.97
N ASP A 41 -8.16 49.29 -14.06
CA ASP A 41 -7.36 50.17 -14.92
C ASP A 41 -7.00 51.46 -14.16
N GLY A 42 -5.70 51.75 -14.05
CA GLY A 42 -5.15 52.85 -13.28
C GLY A 42 -4.82 52.55 -11.84
N GLU A 43 -5.03 51.31 -11.38
CA GLU A 43 -4.67 50.87 -10.03
C GLU A 43 -3.15 50.63 -9.89
N LYS A 44 -2.58 51.06 -8.76
CA LYS A 44 -1.17 50.83 -8.44
C LYS A 44 -0.96 49.42 -7.97
N VAL A 45 -0.04 48.71 -8.61
CA VAL A 45 0.31 47.33 -8.29
C VAL A 45 1.76 47.20 -7.81
N LYS A 46 1.99 46.24 -6.94
CA LYS A 46 3.33 45.88 -6.48
C LYS A 46 3.82 44.65 -7.27
N ALA A 47 5.13 44.50 -7.36
CA ALA A 47 5.71 43.29 -7.93
C ALA A 47 5.20 42.04 -7.20
N GLY A 48 4.66 41.07 -7.97
CA GLY A 48 4.07 39.84 -7.42
C GLY A 48 2.54 39.86 -7.24
N ASP A 49 1.88 41.05 -7.32
CA ASP A 49 0.43 41.14 -7.22
C ASP A 49 -0.26 40.39 -8.36
N LYS A 50 -1.41 39.76 -8.03
CA LYS A 50 -2.22 39.02 -9.02
C LYS A 50 -2.92 40.01 -9.92
N LEU A 51 -2.76 39.90 -11.24
CA LEU A 51 -3.40 40.75 -12.22
C LEU A 51 -4.64 40.09 -12.82
N PHE A 52 -4.46 38.89 -13.37
CA PHE A 52 -5.51 38.15 -14.06
C PHE A 52 -5.39 36.66 -13.73
N SER A 53 -6.53 35.95 -13.73
CA SER A 53 -6.59 34.50 -13.86
C SER A 53 -6.93 34.15 -15.31
N LEU A 54 -6.09 33.32 -15.92
CA LEU A 54 -6.24 32.86 -17.30
C LEU A 54 -6.60 31.38 -17.30
N SER A 55 -7.74 31.03 -17.86
CA SER A 55 -8.07 29.64 -18.17
C SER A 55 -7.53 29.28 -19.55
N THR A 56 -6.66 28.30 -19.61
CA THR A 56 -6.10 27.75 -20.85
C THR A 56 -6.95 26.62 -21.42
N SER A 57 -8.10 26.31 -20.78
CA SER A 57 -9.03 25.29 -21.28
C SER A 57 -9.61 25.70 -22.62
N ARG A 58 -9.31 24.95 -23.67
CA ARG A 58 -9.92 25.15 -25.00
C ARG A 58 -11.37 24.68 -24.93
N PHE A 59 -12.30 25.63 -25.03
CA PHE A 59 -13.71 25.33 -25.18
C PHE A 59 -13.98 24.77 -26.59
N GLY A 60 -14.04 23.47 -26.73
CA GLY A 60 -14.59 22.79 -27.90
C GLY A 60 -16.05 22.36 -27.65
N ALA A 61 -16.80 22.03 -28.67
CA ALA A 61 -18.23 21.65 -28.62
C ALA A 61 -18.58 20.40 -27.76
N GLY A 62 -17.66 19.90 -26.91
CA GLY A 62 -17.85 18.74 -26.06
C GLY A 62 -17.36 18.88 -24.60
N GLY A 63 -17.29 20.11 -24.06
CA GLY A 63 -16.63 20.35 -22.78
C GLY A 63 -15.11 20.35 -22.96
N SER A 64 -14.33 20.94 -22.01
CA SER A 64 -12.89 20.94 -22.19
C SER A 64 -12.36 19.50 -22.04
N VAL A 65 -11.68 18.99 -23.05
CA VAL A 65 -10.97 17.70 -23.01
C VAL A 65 -10.12 17.58 -21.73
N GLN A 66 -9.57 18.69 -21.28
CA GLN A 66 -8.77 18.81 -20.07
C GLN A 66 -9.60 18.53 -18.80
N GLN A 67 -10.85 18.98 -18.76
CA GLN A 67 -11.75 18.68 -17.64
C GLN A 67 -12.14 17.20 -17.60
N GLN A 68 -12.34 16.60 -18.76
CA GLN A 68 -12.62 15.16 -18.86
C GLN A 68 -11.42 14.33 -18.39
N LEU A 69 -10.21 14.68 -18.85
CA LEU A 69 -8.97 14.02 -18.41
C LEU A 69 -8.75 14.14 -16.89
N LYS A 70 -8.99 15.33 -16.32
CA LYS A 70 -8.93 15.54 -14.86
C LYS A 70 -9.93 14.66 -14.13
N THR A 71 -11.19 14.60 -14.62
CA THR A 71 -12.23 13.76 -13.99
C THR A 71 -11.86 12.28 -14.06
N GLU A 72 -11.31 11.83 -15.20
CA GLU A 72 -10.82 10.47 -15.38
C GLU A 72 -9.65 10.15 -14.42
N ALA A 73 -8.68 11.05 -14.29
CA ALA A 73 -7.55 10.91 -13.38
C ALA A 73 -8.01 10.84 -11.90
N VAL A 74 -8.98 11.68 -11.51
CA VAL A 74 -9.58 11.63 -10.17
C VAL A 74 -10.30 10.32 -9.93
N LEU A 75 -11.04 9.81 -10.92
CA LEU A 75 -11.71 8.51 -10.83
C LEU A 75 -10.68 7.37 -10.69
N LYS A 76 -9.62 7.37 -11.50
CA LYS A 76 -8.53 6.39 -11.39
C LYS A 76 -7.90 6.41 -10.00
N LYS A 77 -7.65 7.60 -9.44
CA LYS A 77 -7.13 7.75 -8.08
C LYS A 77 -8.05 7.11 -7.05
N THR A 78 -9.35 7.45 -7.10
CA THR A 78 -10.34 6.90 -6.16
C THR A 78 -10.42 5.37 -6.23
N LEU A 79 -10.38 4.79 -7.44
CA LEU A 79 -10.38 3.35 -7.63
C LEU A 79 -9.11 2.70 -7.06
N ALA A 80 -7.95 3.31 -7.26
CA ALA A 80 -6.68 2.81 -6.71
C ALA A 80 -6.64 2.90 -5.17
N GLU A 81 -7.19 3.96 -4.58
CA GLU A 81 -7.33 4.09 -3.11
C GLU A 81 -8.29 3.03 -2.53
N GLN A 82 -9.40 2.74 -3.22
CA GLN A 82 -10.31 1.66 -2.83
C GLN A 82 -9.64 0.29 -2.94
N GLU A 83 -8.82 0.08 -3.98
CA GLU A 83 -8.05 -1.15 -4.14
C GLU A 83 -7.04 -1.34 -3.01
N LEU A 84 -6.34 -0.27 -2.61
CA LEU A 84 -5.44 -0.29 -1.46
C LEU A 84 -6.18 -0.68 -0.16
N GLY A 85 -7.38 -0.13 0.05
CA GLY A 85 -8.23 -0.50 1.18
C GLY A 85 -8.61 -1.99 1.17
N ARG A 86 -9.01 -2.53 0.01
CA ARG A 86 -9.31 -3.96 -0.15
C ARG A 86 -8.07 -4.84 0.07
N LEU A 87 -6.93 -4.43 -0.48
CA LEU A 87 -5.67 -5.16 -0.31
C LEU A 87 -5.30 -5.29 1.18
N LYS A 88 -5.41 -4.22 1.95
CA LYS A 88 -5.17 -4.25 3.41
C LYS A 88 -6.06 -5.25 4.13
N LEU A 89 -7.36 -5.29 3.80
CA LEU A 89 -8.29 -6.26 4.38
C LEU A 89 -7.96 -7.71 4.01
N ILE A 90 -7.54 -7.94 2.76
CA ILE A 90 -7.09 -9.26 2.29
C ILE A 90 -5.86 -9.70 3.09
N HIS A 91 -4.88 -8.81 3.27
CA HIS A 91 -3.67 -9.09 4.04
C HIS A 91 -3.96 -9.42 5.52
N GLU A 92 -4.87 -8.68 6.15
CA GLU A 92 -5.32 -8.96 7.52
C GLU A 92 -5.98 -10.33 7.63
N ASN A 93 -6.87 -10.66 6.69
CA ASN A 93 -7.55 -11.95 6.68
C ASN A 93 -6.58 -13.11 6.41
N GLU A 94 -5.62 -12.94 5.50
CA GLU A 94 -4.58 -13.93 5.23
C GLU A 94 -3.75 -14.19 6.49
N THR A 95 -3.29 -13.13 7.14
CA THR A 95 -2.53 -13.23 8.40
C THR A 95 -3.33 -13.92 9.50
N ARG A 96 -4.61 -13.58 9.66
CA ARG A 96 -5.51 -14.19 10.65
C ARG A 96 -5.73 -15.67 10.36
N SER A 97 -6.00 -16.02 9.12
CA SER A 97 -6.22 -17.41 8.68
C SER A 97 -4.98 -18.27 8.93
N LEU A 98 -3.80 -17.76 8.61
CA LEU A 98 -2.55 -18.50 8.80
C LEU A 98 -2.23 -18.67 10.29
N LYS A 99 -2.45 -17.66 11.14
CA LYS A 99 -2.32 -17.78 12.60
C LYS A 99 -3.26 -18.84 13.17
N ALA A 100 -4.52 -18.85 12.75
CA ALA A 100 -5.48 -19.87 13.17
C ALA A 100 -5.07 -21.27 12.72
N THR A 101 -4.44 -21.41 11.55
CA THR A 101 -3.89 -22.67 11.07
C THR A 101 -2.75 -23.16 11.96
N VAL A 102 -1.81 -22.27 12.31
CA VAL A 102 -0.70 -22.61 13.23
C VAL A 102 -1.25 -23.04 14.60
N GLU A 103 -2.18 -22.29 15.17
CA GLU A 103 -2.81 -22.62 16.45
C GLU A 103 -3.51 -23.99 16.42
N ARG A 104 -4.24 -24.30 15.35
CA ARG A 104 -4.86 -25.62 15.16
C ARG A 104 -3.83 -26.74 15.12
N LEU A 105 -2.71 -26.55 14.42
CA LEU A 105 -1.63 -27.53 14.33
C LEU A 105 -0.93 -27.72 15.67
N GLU A 106 -0.70 -26.64 16.44
CA GLU A 106 -0.14 -26.71 17.80
C GLU A 106 -1.05 -27.48 18.76
N ASN A 107 -2.36 -27.29 18.69
CA ASN A 107 -3.33 -28.06 19.44
C ASN A 107 -3.31 -29.55 19.05
N GLN A 108 -3.22 -29.87 17.76
CA GLN A 108 -3.07 -31.25 17.31
C GLN A 108 -1.78 -31.89 17.84
N LYS A 109 -0.65 -31.16 17.79
CA LYS A 109 0.62 -31.61 18.36
C LYS A 109 0.49 -31.88 19.86
N LEU A 110 -0.20 -31.02 20.62
CA LEU A 110 -0.45 -31.22 22.04
C LEU A 110 -1.19 -32.55 22.30
N HIS A 111 -2.22 -32.86 21.51
CA HIS A 111 -2.98 -34.12 21.61
C HIS A 111 -2.09 -35.33 21.32
N ILE A 112 -1.27 -35.27 20.26
CA ILE A 112 -0.33 -36.35 19.96
C ILE A 112 0.71 -36.54 21.09
N SER A 113 1.24 -35.47 21.65
CA SER A 113 2.15 -35.51 22.78
C SER A 113 1.53 -36.22 24.00
N GLN A 114 0.27 -35.95 24.32
CA GLN A 114 -0.47 -36.64 25.36
C GLN A 114 -0.68 -38.13 25.06
N GLN A 115 -0.93 -38.50 23.80
CA GLN A 115 -1.02 -39.90 23.36
C GLN A 115 0.33 -40.62 23.51
N ILE A 116 1.43 -39.96 23.14
CA ILE A 116 2.79 -40.46 23.31
C ILE A 116 3.05 -40.77 24.79
N ASP A 117 2.72 -39.87 25.70
CA ASP A 117 2.93 -40.07 27.14
C ASP A 117 2.04 -41.17 27.71
N GLY A 118 0.81 -41.29 27.23
CA GLY A 118 -0.05 -42.43 27.57
C GLY A 118 0.52 -43.75 27.07
N GLN A 119 1.05 -43.78 25.85
CA GLN A 119 1.68 -44.96 25.24
C GLN A 119 2.96 -45.35 25.93
N LYS A 120 3.82 -44.42 26.37
CA LYS A 120 5.00 -44.68 27.19
C LYS A 120 4.65 -45.37 28.54
N ARG A 121 3.53 -44.97 29.16
CA ARG A 121 3.05 -45.63 30.38
C ARG A 121 2.60 -47.06 30.10
N ARG A 122 1.91 -47.35 29.00
CA ARG A 122 1.53 -48.71 28.60
C ARG A 122 2.73 -49.59 28.34
N ILE A 123 3.75 -49.07 27.66
CA ILE A 123 5.00 -49.79 27.41
C ILE A 123 5.68 -50.19 28.72
N ARG A 124 5.78 -49.27 29.67
CA ARG A 124 6.38 -49.60 31.00
C ARG A 124 5.63 -50.73 31.68
N LEU A 125 4.30 -50.69 31.70
CA LEU A 125 3.50 -51.78 32.28
C LEU A 125 3.72 -53.10 31.55
N ALA A 126 3.79 -53.09 30.22
CA ALA A 126 4.04 -54.27 29.39
C ALA A 126 5.49 -54.82 29.65
N GLU A 127 6.47 -53.94 29.84
CA GLU A 127 7.84 -54.33 30.19
C GLU A 127 7.90 -54.98 31.56
N GLU A 128 7.25 -54.43 32.57
CA GLU A 128 7.14 -55.03 33.91
C GLU A 128 6.45 -56.40 33.87
N MET A 129 5.40 -56.52 33.07
CA MET A 129 4.67 -57.77 32.86
C MET A 129 5.55 -58.82 32.20
N LEU A 130 6.29 -58.45 31.15
CA LEU A 130 7.23 -59.37 30.47
C LEU A 130 8.33 -59.83 31.43
N GLN A 131 8.87 -58.97 32.29
CA GLN A 131 9.85 -59.36 33.30
C GLN A 131 9.29 -60.41 34.26
N LYS A 132 8.07 -60.23 34.76
CA LYS A 132 7.38 -61.22 35.63
C LYS A 132 7.20 -62.56 34.93
N TYR A 133 6.71 -62.52 33.64
CA TYR A 133 6.53 -63.76 32.88
C TYR A 133 7.83 -64.46 32.57
N ARG A 134 8.89 -63.75 32.27
CA ARG A 134 10.24 -64.34 32.12
C ARG A 134 10.75 -65.05 33.41
N PHE A 135 10.51 -64.38 34.56
CA PHE A 135 10.83 -65.00 35.85
C PHE A 135 10.02 -66.27 36.14
N LEU A 136 8.70 -66.22 35.88
CA LEU A 136 7.82 -67.40 36.08
C LEU A 136 8.15 -68.54 35.11
N SER A 137 8.47 -68.20 33.84
CA SER A 137 8.83 -69.18 32.81
C SER A 137 10.19 -69.90 33.20
N ALA A 138 11.15 -69.16 33.78
CA ALA A 138 12.40 -69.73 34.26
C ALA A 138 12.20 -70.72 35.42
N ASN A 139 11.06 -70.63 36.11
CA ASN A 139 10.66 -71.53 37.19
C ASN A 139 9.56 -72.55 36.75
N ASP A 140 9.37 -72.75 35.46
CA ASP A 140 8.37 -73.66 34.87
C ASP A 140 6.92 -73.37 35.30
N ALA A 141 6.63 -72.17 35.84
CA ALA A 141 5.28 -71.79 36.28
C ALA A 141 4.36 -71.28 35.19
N VAL A 142 4.92 -70.86 34.04
CA VAL A 142 4.21 -70.45 32.81
C VAL A 142 4.90 -71.04 31.61
N SER A 143 4.13 -71.19 30.49
CA SER A 143 4.67 -71.74 29.22
C SER A 143 5.55 -70.70 28.50
N LYS A 144 6.51 -71.23 27.72
CA LYS A 144 7.31 -70.35 26.82
C LYS A 144 6.40 -69.61 25.81
N GLN A 145 5.31 -70.26 25.36
CA GLN A 145 4.37 -69.65 24.44
C GLN A 145 3.67 -68.42 25.04
N GLU A 146 3.27 -68.47 26.32
CA GLU A 146 2.69 -67.35 27.03
C GLU A 146 3.67 -66.19 27.16
N THR A 147 4.95 -66.48 27.48
CA THR A 147 6.00 -65.46 27.52
C THR A 147 6.22 -64.80 26.16
N MET A 148 6.23 -65.56 25.08
CA MET A 148 6.33 -65.04 23.71
C MET A 148 5.12 -64.16 23.32
N ASN A 149 3.91 -64.51 23.76
CA ASN A 149 2.71 -63.68 23.54
C ASN A 149 2.82 -62.32 24.24
N VAL A 150 3.29 -62.28 25.46
CA VAL A 150 3.53 -61.00 26.21
C VAL A 150 4.63 -60.18 25.56
N GLU A 151 5.66 -60.82 25.01
CA GLU A 151 6.73 -60.13 24.28
C GLU A 151 6.23 -59.54 22.97
N ALA A 152 5.36 -60.26 22.22
CA ALA A 152 4.72 -59.77 21.02
C ALA A 152 3.84 -58.56 21.32
N GLU A 153 3.07 -58.57 22.42
CA GLU A 153 2.26 -57.41 22.85
C GLU A 153 3.15 -56.19 23.14
N LEU A 154 4.28 -56.37 23.85
CA LEU A 154 5.23 -55.28 24.08
C LEU A 154 5.74 -54.66 22.76
N LEU A 155 6.10 -55.51 21.78
CA LEU A 155 6.56 -55.06 20.48
C LEU A 155 5.47 -54.26 19.74
N GLU A 156 4.20 -54.68 19.83
CA GLU A 156 3.08 -53.95 19.27
C GLU A 156 2.91 -52.57 19.92
N GLN A 157 3.01 -52.50 21.26
CA GLN A 157 2.93 -51.21 21.95
C GLN A 157 4.09 -50.27 21.57
N LYS A 158 5.29 -50.78 21.36
CA LYS A 158 6.43 -50.00 20.85
C LYS A 158 6.20 -49.50 19.41
N ALA A 159 5.66 -50.34 18.54
CA ALA A 159 5.34 -49.95 17.17
C ALA A 159 4.29 -48.82 17.14
N LYS A 160 3.29 -48.87 18.03
CA LYS A 160 2.31 -47.79 18.18
C LYS A 160 2.97 -46.46 18.63
N LEU A 161 3.92 -46.52 19.58
CA LEU A 161 4.67 -45.33 19.98
C LEU A 161 5.45 -44.71 18.81
N ASP A 162 6.10 -45.55 18.01
CA ASP A 162 6.86 -45.05 16.86
C ASP A 162 5.96 -44.45 15.79
N ALA A 163 4.72 -44.96 15.62
CA ALA A 163 3.73 -44.33 14.76
C ALA A 163 3.37 -42.91 15.25
N TYR A 164 3.04 -42.75 16.53
CA TYR A 164 2.75 -41.43 17.12
C TYR A 164 3.91 -40.45 17.01
N ARG A 165 5.16 -40.91 17.19
CA ARG A 165 6.36 -40.10 17.03
C ARG A 165 6.54 -39.60 15.60
N ARG A 166 6.25 -40.46 14.60
CA ARG A 166 6.29 -40.03 13.19
C ARG A 166 5.23 -38.99 12.89
N GLU A 167 4.03 -39.13 13.45
CA GLU A 167 2.96 -38.17 13.33
C GLU A 167 3.33 -36.82 13.95
N GLU A 168 3.89 -36.85 15.20
CA GLU A 168 4.40 -35.64 15.89
C GLU A 168 5.46 -34.91 15.04
N ALA A 169 6.41 -35.68 14.49
CA ALA A 169 7.44 -35.10 13.62
C ALA A 169 6.89 -34.46 12.36
N GLY A 170 5.85 -35.04 11.74
CA GLY A 170 5.13 -34.46 10.62
C GLY A 170 4.45 -33.13 10.99
N LEU A 171 3.72 -33.09 12.11
CA LEU A 171 3.08 -31.87 12.62
C LEU A 171 4.11 -30.78 12.94
N LEU A 172 5.24 -31.12 13.56
CA LEU A 172 6.33 -30.18 13.82
C LEU A 172 6.89 -29.57 12.54
N GLN A 173 7.08 -30.39 11.50
CA GLN A 173 7.53 -29.89 10.20
C GLN A 173 6.51 -28.96 9.58
N GLU A 174 5.23 -29.28 9.64
CA GLU A 174 4.16 -28.45 9.10
C GLU A 174 4.06 -27.12 9.86
N ILE A 175 4.06 -27.13 11.20
CA ILE A 175 4.08 -25.92 12.04
C ILE A 175 5.28 -25.03 11.66
N ARG A 176 6.45 -25.60 11.47
CA ARG A 176 7.65 -24.86 11.08
C ARG A 176 7.47 -24.18 9.71
N THR A 177 6.91 -24.90 8.74
CA THR A 177 6.63 -24.36 7.39
C THR A 177 5.64 -23.21 7.47
N GLN A 178 4.53 -23.37 8.21
CA GLN A 178 3.52 -22.32 8.36
C GLN A 178 4.07 -21.08 9.09
N ASN A 179 4.92 -21.28 10.11
CA ASN A 179 5.58 -20.18 10.81
C ASN A 179 6.56 -19.41 9.91
N LEU A 180 7.31 -20.09 9.03
CA LEU A 180 8.16 -19.43 8.04
C LEU A 180 7.33 -18.60 7.05
N THR A 181 6.21 -19.14 6.59
CA THR A 181 5.27 -18.40 5.74
C THR A 181 4.73 -17.17 6.47
N LEU A 182 4.27 -17.33 7.73
CA LEU A 182 3.78 -16.24 8.56
C LEU A 182 4.85 -15.14 8.76
N ALA A 183 6.10 -15.52 8.97
CA ALA A 183 7.20 -14.57 9.12
C ALA A 183 7.53 -13.80 7.83
N SER A 184 7.28 -14.39 6.65
CA SER A 184 7.52 -13.73 5.35
C SER A 184 6.38 -12.83 4.90
N LEU A 185 5.16 -13.03 5.41
CA LEU A 185 3.96 -12.28 5.01
C LEU A 185 4.12 -10.76 5.13
N PRO A 186 4.62 -10.18 6.24
CA PRO A 186 4.71 -8.72 6.39
C PRO A 186 5.53 -8.08 5.27
N LYS A 187 6.64 -8.72 4.87
CA LYS A 187 7.49 -8.18 3.80
C LYS A 187 6.83 -8.25 2.43
N ARG A 188 6.11 -9.34 2.14
CA ARG A 188 5.32 -9.47 0.92
C ARG A 188 4.21 -8.41 0.87
N HIS A 189 3.45 -8.27 1.96
CA HIS A 189 2.38 -7.29 2.08
C HIS A 189 2.88 -5.85 1.94
N GLU A 190 4.01 -5.51 2.57
CA GLU A 190 4.66 -4.20 2.43
C GLU A 190 5.02 -3.91 0.97
N THR A 191 5.58 -4.90 0.26
CA THR A 191 5.97 -4.74 -1.15
C THR A 191 4.75 -4.47 -2.03
N GLU A 192 3.68 -5.25 -1.88
CA GLU A 192 2.44 -5.09 -2.64
C GLU A 192 1.76 -3.75 -2.36
N GLN A 193 1.68 -3.33 -1.08
CA GLN A 193 1.12 -2.04 -0.69
C GLN A 193 1.95 -0.87 -1.25
N SER A 194 3.28 -0.93 -1.11
CA SER A 194 4.18 0.12 -1.61
C SER A 194 4.10 0.30 -3.12
N GLN A 195 3.87 -0.78 -3.87
CA GLN A 195 3.70 -0.69 -5.32
C GLN A 195 2.41 0.06 -5.68
N LEU A 196 1.30 -0.24 -4.99
CA LEU A 196 0.03 0.45 -5.20
C LEU A 196 0.05 1.90 -4.72
N GLU A 197 0.73 2.18 -3.60
CA GLU A 197 0.93 3.54 -3.09
C GLU A 197 1.74 4.41 -4.07
N ARG A 198 2.77 3.85 -4.73
CA ARG A 198 3.49 4.55 -5.81
C ARG A 198 2.56 4.87 -6.98
N THR A 199 1.73 3.91 -7.41
CA THR A 199 0.74 4.15 -8.47
C THR A 199 -0.23 5.27 -8.09
N ILE A 200 -0.69 5.32 -6.83
CA ILE A 200 -1.57 6.39 -6.33
C ILE A 200 -0.82 7.73 -6.33
N ALA A 201 0.46 7.76 -5.96
CA ALA A 201 1.27 8.97 -5.99
C ALA A 201 1.45 9.50 -7.42
N ASP A 202 1.73 8.63 -8.39
CA ASP A 202 1.86 8.99 -9.80
C ASP A 202 0.54 9.57 -10.36
N ILE A 203 -0.59 8.92 -10.09
CA ILE A 203 -1.91 9.43 -10.49
C ILE A 203 -2.23 10.76 -9.79
N SER A 204 -1.82 10.92 -8.52
CA SER A 204 -2.03 12.17 -7.78
C SER A 204 -1.24 13.33 -8.40
N GLN A 205 -0.01 13.06 -8.86
CA GLN A 205 0.79 14.04 -9.61
C GLN A 205 0.11 14.41 -10.92
N GLU A 206 -0.43 13.44 -11.66
CA GLU A 206 -1.19 13.68 -12.90
C GLU A 206 -2.42 14.58 -12.65
N VAL A 207 -3.17 14.34 -11.56
CA VAL A 207 -4.32 15.19 -11.17
C VAL A 207 -3.89 16.63 -10.88
N LEU A 208 -2.75 16.81 -10.18
CA LEU A 208 -2.21 18.14 -9.90
C LEU A 208 -1.77 18.86 -11.17
N ASP A 209 -1.10 18.17 -12.09
CA ASP A 209 -0.63 18.72 -13.35
C ASP A 209 -1.80 19.19 -14.22
N PHE A 210 -2.89 18.42 -14.28
CA PHE A 210 -4.12 18.86 -14.96
C PHE A 210 -4.75 20.07 -14.27
N GLY A 211 -4.69 20.16 -12.95
CA GLY A 211 -5.18 21.30 -12.18
C GLY A 211 -4.40 22.59 -12.46
N MET A 212 -3.07 22.50 -12.44
CA MET A 212 -2.19 23.65 -12.66
C MET A 212 -2.24 24.17 -14.12
N ARG A 213 -2.40 23.28 -15.09
CA ARG A 213 -2.52 23.67 -16.51
C ARG A 213 -3.86 24.32 -16.86
N SER A 214 -4.89 24.10 -16.05
CA SER A 214 -6.23 24.65 -16.32
C SER A 214 -6.39 26.11 -15.92
N GLU A 215 -5.59 26.61 -14.98
CA GLU A 215 -5.69 27.98 -14.46
C GLU A 215 -4.31 28.57 -14.17
N GLN A 216 -3.95 29.62 -14.87
CA GLN A 216 -2.69 30.34 -14.69
C GLN A 216 -2.96 31.72 -14.12
N ILE A 217 -2.30 32.09 -13.02
CA ILE A 217 -2.38 33.41 -12.44
C ILE A 217 -1.23 34.26 -12.99
N ILE A 218 -1.57 35.30 -13.71
CA ILE A 218 -0.62 36.28 -14.21
C ILE A 218 -0.38 37.31 -13.12
N ARG A 219 0.89 37.54 -12.81
CA ARG A 219 1.34 38.45 -11.76
C ARG A 219 2.11 39.63 -12.32
N ALA A 220 2.10 40.76 -11.58
CA ALA A 220 2.91 41.93 -11.94
C ALA A 220 4.41 41.62 -11.79
N GLY A 221 5.19 41.82 -12.85
CA GLY A 221 6.64 41.64 -12.83
C GLY A 221 7.39 42.74 -12.08
N ARG A 222 6.76 43.92 -11.95
CA ARG A 222 7.28 45.11 -11.23
C ARG A 222 6.12 45.91 -10.64
N SER A 223 6.45 46.77 -9.69
CA SER A 223 5.52 47.79 -9.16
C SER A 223 5.29 48.88 -10.19
N GLY A 224 4.03 49.33 -10.37
CA GLY A 224 3.63 50.36 -11.30
C GLY A 224 2.35 51.08 -10.89
#